data_915e28907b261eeba19f82120acd4d6e
#
_entry.id   915e28907b261eeba19f82120acd4d6e
#
_cell.length_a   1.000
_cell.length_b   1.000
_cell.length_c   1.000
_cell.angle_alpha   90.00
_cell.angle_beta   90.00
_cell.angle_gamma   90.00
#
_symmetry.space_group_name_H-M   'P 1'
#
loop_
_entity.id
_entity.type
_entity.pdbx_description
1 polymer ?
#
loop_
_entity_poly.entity_id
_entity_poly.type
_entity_poly.pdbx_seq_one_letter_code
_entity_poly.pdbx_strand_id
1 'polypeptide(L)'
;MKSIRKGKMWRRTAAAALTLTLILPAALPAAAAALTVGGNPAERAKEVLEKLESQHVSAPDAKKLSDVAIQAMIESLGDPYTQYFTPEELTEFENAVANRYVGIGVRVSQQPDGVYIAEVFDGPAREAGIRVGDVIVKVGEQSVVGAPLGEATSLIMGEPGTEVKLRLVRDGAELEKTVKRQQIQVPVVTGKRFEGGVAYVRVTSFSSDADEQVAALLEYFKSQGEIKGLIVDLRDNPGGLLDTAKEMARLFVKEGTLIHTKNRNGLDEPVTFSGGEVQPFPVYMMVNGSSASASEVLTGALQDYKAAIAIGTKTYGKGSVQNVIPLDQGGALKVTVEEYLTPHQRPVNRVGLEPDIAVEGGQVPELLTALRTAGVGSFSLELRRINLTVNGHAVEDSFRVLREGGQTYVPARVLAAVLGAKVAWDAVTSSAKLQSQDGSIVYAPSGTGSKLQDGVTYVSLSQAAEFFRSLTWSDDGQVLKLGG
;
A
#
# COMPACT_ATOMS: atom_id res chain seq x y z
N MET A 1 -48.09 43.64 2.69
CA MET A 1 -49.15 43.88 3.69
C MET A 1 -48.97 42.92 4.86
N LYS A 2 -48.89 43.52 6.08
CA LYS A 2 -49.02 42.94 7.46
C LYS A 2 -48.07 41.81 7.83
N SER A 3 -46.92 41.98 8.55
CA SER A 3 -46.73 42.48 9.95
C SER A 3 -47.56 41.81 11.01
N ILE A 4 -46.92 41.03 11.89
CA ILE A 4 -47.18 40.83 13.33
C ILE A 4 -45.96 40.10 13.90
N ARG A 5 -45.06 40.65 14.58
CA ARG A 5 -44.82 41.16 15.95
C ARG A 5 -44.99 40.07 17.08
N LYS A 6 -43.82 39.74 17.66
CA LYS A 6 -43.44 39.67 19.08
C LYS A 6 -44.15 38.72 20.05
N GLY A 7 -43.30 37.93 20.74
CA GLY A 7 -43.61 37.35 22.06
C GLY A 7 -42.34 36.88 22.76
N LYS A 8 -41.65 37.82 23.45
CA LYS A 8 -40.64 37.46 24.47
C LYS A 8 -41.38 36.96 25.70
N MET A 9 -41.08 35.74 26.12
CA MET A 9 -41.49 35.27 27.45
C MET A 9 -40.22 34.87 28.23
N TRP A 10 -39.84 35.73 29.15
CA TRP A 10 -38.88 35.50 30.21
C TRP A 10 -39.42 34.47 31.19
N ARG A 11 -38.78 33.33 31.33
CA ARG A 11 -38.91 32.47 32.50
C ARG A 11 -37.66 32.62 33.36
N ARG A 12 -37.84 33.31 34.48
CA ARG A 12 -36.93 33.32 35.62
C ARG A 12 -36.96 31.94 36.23
N THR A 13 -35.85 31.19 36.18
CA THR A 13 -35.60 30.04 37.05
C THR A 13 -34.65 30.49 38.15
N ALA A 14 -35.14 30.36 39.38
CA ALA A 14 -34.42 30.65 40.58
C ALA A 14 -33.22 29.69 40.72
N ALA A 15 -32.01 30.23 40.85
CA ALA A 15 -30.84 29.49 41.27
C ALA A 15 -30.92 29.24 42.76
N ALA A 16 -31.18 27.98 43.17
CA ALA A 16 -30.96 27.54 44.53
C ALA A 16 -29.45 27.40 44.75
N ALA A 17 -28.85 28.33 45.46
CA ALA A 17 -27.47 28.23 45.93
C ALA A 17 -27.41 27.18 47.04
N LEU A 18 -26.85 26.01 46.73
CA LEU A 18 -26.43 25.03 47.72
C LEU A 18 -25.11 25.52 48.33
N THR A 19 -25.13 26.17 49.45
CA THR A 19 -23.95 26.50 50.26
C THR A 19 -23.49 25.22 50.97
N LEU A 20 -22.43 24.58 50.37
CA LEU A 20 -21.69 23.52 51.02
C LEU A 20 -20.74 24.18 52.05
N THR A 21 -21.07 24.11 53.33
CA THR A 21 -20.19 24.55 54.42
C THR A 21 -19.02 23.57 54.53
N LEU A 22 -17.85 23.99 54.00
CA LEU A 22 -16.58 23.36 54.30
C LEU A 22 -16.21 23.66 55.76
N ILE A 23 -16.23 22.65 56.62
CA ILE A 23 -15.61 22.70 57.92
C ILE A 23 -14.09 22.59 57.69
N LEU A 24 -13.39 23.71 57.78
CA LEU A 24 -11.92 23.71 57.81
C LEU A 24 -11.47 23.27 59.23
N PRO A 25 -10.64 22.23 59.36
CA PRO A 25 -9.91 22.00 60.60
C PRO A 25 -8.83 23.09 60.75
N ALA A 26 -8.65 23.56 61.99
CA ALA A 26 -7.76 24.63 62.40
C ALA A 26 -6.33 24.41 61.87
N ALA A 27 -5.78 25.45 61.25
CA ALA A 27 -4.47 25.48 60.71
C ALA A 27 -3.39 25.33 61.78
N LEU A 28 -2.61 24.26 61.66
CA LEU A 28 -1.22 24.25 62.17
C LEU A 28 -0.35 25.11 61.22
N PRO A 29 0.65 25.82 61.72
CA PRO A 29 1.48 26.63 60.83
C PRO A 29 2.22 25.77 59.85
N ALA A 30 1.75 25.78 58.63
CA ALA A 30 2.47 25.18 57.49
C ALA A 30 3.73 26.01 57.30
N ALA A 31 4.88 25.42 57.60
CA ALA A 31 6.11 25.87 57.02
C ALA A 31 5.88 25.98 55.52
N ALA A 32 6.00 27.19 54.97
CA ALA A 32 5.95 27.44 53.54
C ALA A 32 7.12 26.67 52.87
N ALA A 33 6.87 25.45 52.50
CA ALA A 33 7.70 24.78 51.55
C ALA A 33 7.60 25.64 50.28
N ALA A 34 8.65 26.37 49.99
CA ALA A 34 8.83 27.04 48.69
C ALA A 34 8.50 26.02 47.62
N LEU A 35 7.39 26.20 46.91
CA LEU A 35 7.10 25.47 45.70
C LEU A 35 8.25 25.77 44.76
N THR A 36 9.24 24.89 44.69
CA THR A 36 10.22 24.87 43.63
C THR A 36 9.44 24.61 42.37
N VAL A 37 9.18 25.69 41.62
CA VAL A 37 8.68 25.64 40.27
C VAL A 37 9.76 24.97 39.43
N GLY A 38 9.73 23.63 39.34
CA GLY A 38 10.76 22.86 38.64
C GLY A 38 10.93 21.41 39.08
N GLY A 39 9.88 20.73 39.53
CA GLY A 39 9.93 19.26 39.73
C GLY A 39 10.22 18.52 38.43
N ASN A 40 10.96 17.42 38.51
CA ASN A 40 11.21 16.53 37.37
C ASN A 40 9.88 16.10 36.73
N PRO A 41 9.63 16.38 35.42
CA PRO A 41 8.39 16.04 34.76
C PRO A 41 8.08 14.54 34.78
N ALA A 42 9.11 13.68 34.73
CA ALA A 42 8.92 12.23 34.80
C ALA A 42 8.43 11.77 36.18
N GLU A 43 9.02 12.33 37.26
CA GLU A 43 8.57 12.02 38.65
C GLU A 43 7.16 12.52 38.90
N ARG A 44 6.75 13.66 38.31
CA ARG A 44 5.39 14.16 38.41
C ARG A 44 4.39 13.22 37.72
N ALA A 45 4.73 12.72 36.52
CA ALA A 45 3.87 11.76 35.81
C ALA A 45 3.71 10.46 36.61
N LYS A 46 4.79 9.96 37.21
CA LYS A 46 4.78 8.80 38.09
C LYS A 46 3.89 9.04 39.33
N GLU A 47 4.05 10.18 40.00
CA GLU A 47 3.22 10.53 41.18
C GLU A 47 1.73 10.60 40.83
N VAL A 48 1.39 11.16 39.67
CA VAL A 48 -0.02 11.21 39.21
C VAL A 48 -0.57 9.80 38.98
N LEU A 49 0.21 8.92 38.36
CA LEU A 49 -0.18 7.52 38.14
C LEU A 49 -0.44 6.80 39.46
N GLU A 50 0.48 6.89 40.42
CA GLU A 50 0.36 6.29 41.77
C GLU A 50 -0.85 6.83 42.54
N LYS A 51 -1.15 8.14 42.43
CA LYS A 51 -2.34 8.74 43.08
C LYS A 51 -3.65 8.28 42.44
N LEU A 52 -3.68 8.17 41.10
CA LEU A 52 -4.87 7.66 40.43
C LEU A 52 -5.14 6.20 40.79
N GLU A 53 -4.12 5.35 40.79
CA GLU A 53 -4.22 3.96 41.19
C GLU A 53 -4.71 3.79 42.62
N SER A 54 -4.12 4.53 43.57
CA SER A 54 -4.36 4.35 44.98
C SER A 54 -5.60 5.08 45.56
N GLN A 55 -6.05 6.16 44.90
CA GLN A 55 -7.08 7.06 45.48
C GLN A 55 -8.34 7.22 44.63
N HIS A 56 -8.30 6.86 43.32
CA HIS A 56 -9.45 7.05 42.46
C HIS A 56 -10.54 6.03 42.77
N VAL A 57 -11.81 6.49 42.88
CA VAL A 57 -12.94 5.67 43.27
C VAL A 57 -13.18 4.44 42.36
N SER A 58 -12.77 4.48 41.11
CA SER A 58 -12.90 3.34 40.17
C SER A 58 -11.77 2.32 40.26
N ALA A 59 -10.76 2.55 41.12
CA ALA A 59 -9.58 1.70 41.25
C ALA A 59 -9.02 1.26 39.85
N PRO A 60 -8.56 2.22 39.01
CA PRO A 60 -8.17 1.91 37.66
C PRO A 60 -6.91 1.04 37.64
N ASP A 61 -6.78 0.21 36.59
CA ASP A 61 -5.61 -0.62 36.33
C ASP A 61 -4.41 0.26 35.95
N ALA A 62 -3.31 0.13 36.70
CA ALA A 62 -2.09 0.93 36.51
C ALA A 62 -1.46 0.70 35.14
N LYS A 63 -1.47 -0.55 34.63
CA LYS A 63 -0.94 -0.87 33.31
C LYS A 63 -1.69 -0.11 32.23
N LYS A 64 -3.04 -0.18 32.28
CA LYS A 64 -3.90 0.51 31.32
C LYS A 64 -3.71 2.04 31.36
N LEU A 65 -3.57 2.63 32.55
CA LEU A 65 -3.29 4.06 32.69
C LEU A 65 -1.93 4.43 32.10
N SER A 66 -0.91 3.59 32.33
CA SER A 66 0.43 3.78 31.77
C SER A 66 0.41 3.72 30.26
N ASP A 67 -0.23 2.71 29.66
CA ASP A 67 -0.32 2.55 28.21
C ASP A 67 -1.02 3.76 27.56
N VAL A 68 -2.12 4.23 28.15
CA VAL A 68 -2.82 5.45 27.68
C VAL A 68 -1.93 6.69 27.80
N ALA A 69 -1.17 6.84 28.89
CA ALA A 69 -0.28 7.97 29.05
C ALA A 69 0.88 7.95 28.05
N ILE A 70 1.47 6.79 27.76
CA ILE A 70 2.50 6.61 26.73
C ILE A 70 1.93 6.97 25.36
N GLN A 71 0.76 6.45 25.02
CA GLN A 71 0.09 6.77 23.76
C GLN A 71 -0.16 8.27 23.60
N ALA A 72 -0.65 8.95 24.65
CA ALA A 72 -0.87 10.40 24.62
C ALA A 72 0.42 11.21 24.44
N MET A 73 1.54 10.77 25.03
CA MET A 73 2.85 11.39 24.81
C MET A 73 3.26 11.29 23.33
N ILE A 74 3.08 10.13 22.73
CA ILE A 74 3.41 9.89 21.31
C ILE A 74 2.53 10.74 20.40
N GLU A 75 1.22 10.74 20.62
CA GLU A 75 0.27 11.54 19.84
C GLU A 75 0.58 13.05 19.89
N SER A 76 1.12 13.54 21.04
CA SER A 76 1.51 14.94 21.20
C SER A 76 2.64 15.38 20.27
N LEU A 77 3.41 14.45 19.70
CA LEU A 77 4.48 14.73 18.75
C LEU A 77 3.95 15.11 17.36
N GLY A 78 2.71 14.70 17.03
CA GLY A 78 2.15 14.86 15.69
C GLY A 78 2.93 14.10 14.61
N ASP A 79 3.71 13.09 15.02
CA ASP A 79 4.47 12.21 14.13
C ASP A 79 3.75 10.87 13.96
N PRO A 80 3.25 10.56 12.76
CA PRO A 80 2.50 9.33 12.52
C PRO A 80 3.37 8.06 12.51
N TYR A 81 4.69 8.19 12.59
CA TYR A 81 5.64 7.08 12.49
C TYR A 81 6.25 6.66 13.81
N THR A 82 6.23 7.54 14.83
CA THR A 82 6.65 7.20 16.19
C THR A 82 5.55 6.39 16.87
N GLN A 83 5.91 5.24 17.44
CA GLN A 83 4.97 4.27 18.00
C GLN A 83 5.60 3.52 19.17
N TYR A 84 4.83 3.28 20.22
CA TYR A 84 5.17 2.32 21.27
C TYR A 84 4.60 0.95 20.90
N PHE A 85 5.38 -0.08 21.11
CA PHE A 85 4.97 -1.48 20.98
C PHE A 85 5.00 -2.15 22.35
N THR A 86 3.93 -2.81 22.75
CA THR A 86 3.97 -3.85 23.78
C THR A 86 4.85 -5.01 23.32
N PRO A 87 5.27 -5.94 24.21
CA PRO A 87 6.04 -7.11 23.77
C PRO A 87 5.34 -7.93 22.68
N GLU A 88 4.01 -8.06 22.76
CA GLU A 88 3.19 -8.77 21.79
C GLU A 88 3.17 -8.03 20.43
N GLU A 89 2.89 -6.73 20.44
CA GLU A 89 2.88 -5.90 19.23
C GLU A 89 4.27 -5.80 18.58
N LEU A 90 5.35 -5.82 19.37
CA LEU A 90 6.71 -5.89 18.83
C LEU A 90 6.94 -7.17 18.04
N THR A 91 6.49 -8.31 18.56
CA THR A 91 6.58 -9.60 17.87
C THR A 91 5.77 -9.59 16.56
N GLU A 92 4.58 -9.01 16.58
CA GLU A 92 3.75 -8.84 15.37
C GLU A 92 4.44 -7.94 14.34
N PHE A 93 5.02 -6.82 14.79
CA PHE A 93 5.79 -5.92 13.93
C PHE A 93 7.00 -6.61 13.30
N GLU A 94 7.79 -7.37 14.08
CA GLU A 94 8.95 -8.12 13.59
C GLU A 94 8.53 -9.19 12.57
N ASN A 95 7.40 -9.89 12.81
CA ASN A 95 6.85 -10.82 11.85
C ASN A 95 6.40 -10.14 10.56
N ALA A 96 5.76 -8.97 10.66
CA ALA A 96 5.35 -8.19 9.49
C ALA A 96 6.56 -7.71 8.66
N VAL A 97 7.63 -7.22 9.30
CA VAL A 97 8.88 -6.85 8.62
C VAL A 97 9.55 -8.04 7.94
N ALA A 98 9.46 -9.23 8.54
CA ALA A 98 9.98 -10.46 7.98
C ALA A 98 9.02 -11.14 6.96
N ASN A 99 7.89 -10.49 6.62
CA ASN A 99 6.82 -11.03 5.77
C ASN A 99 6.33 -12.43 6.18
N ARG A 100 6.27 -12.67 7.49
CA ARG A 100 5.76 -13.89 8.10
C ARG A 100 4.39 -13.63 8.69
N TYR A 101 3.42 -14.47 8.37
CA TYR A 101 2.09 -14.43 9.00
C TYR A 101 1.57 -15.85 9.24
N VAL A 102 0.63 -15.99 10.16
CA VAL A 102 0.00 -17.30 10.41
C VAL A 102 -1.33 -17.35 9.69
N GLY A 103 -1.46 -18.26 8.74
CA GLY A 103 -2.65 -18.40 7.92
C GLY A 103 -2.65 -19.67 7.08
N ILE A 104 -3.31 -19.62 5.94
CA ILE A 104 -3.49 -20.75 5.04
C ILE A 104 -2.67 -20.67 3.73
N GLY A 105 -2.03 -19.52 3.45
CA GLY A 105 -1.21 -19.36 2.25
C GLY A 105 -2.01 -19.00 0.99
N VAL A 106 -2.88 -18.01 1.08
CA VAL A 106 -3.64 -17.45 -0.06
C VAL A 106 -3.60 -15.93 -0.09
N ARG A 107 -3.62 -15.34 -1.28
CA ARG A 107 -3.95 -13.93 -1.48
C ARG A 107 -5.41 -13.85 -1.90
N VAL A 108 -6.15 -12.96 -1.25
CA VAL A 108 -7.60 -12.86 -1.41
C VAL A 108 -8.04 -11.45 -1.81
N SER A 109 -9.22 -11.35 -2.42
CA SER A 109 -9.84 -10.09 -2.80
C SER A 109 -11.33 -10.13 -2.51
N GLN A 110 -11.89 -9.02 -2.00
CA GLN A 110 -13.34 -8.92 -1.77
C GLN A 110 -14.09 -8.82 -3.09
N GLN A 111 -15.12 -9.66 -3.24
CA GLN A 111 -16.03 -9.63 -4.37
C GLN A 111 -17.48 -9.63 -3.85
N PRO A 112 -18.47 -9.25 -4.66
CA PRO A 112 -19.87 -9.22 -4.25
C PRO A 112 -20.42 -10.57 -3.75
N ASP A 113 -19.89 -11.68 -4.27
CA ASP A 113 -20.30 -13.05 -3.94
C ASP A 113 -19.45 -13.72 -2.86
N GLY A 114 -18.47 -13.03 -2.30
CA GLY A 114 -17.60 -13.52 -1.22
C GLY A 114 -16.16 -13.11 -1.36
N VAL A 115 -15.26 -13.86 -0.72
CA VAL A 115 -13.82 -13.60 -0.73
C VAL A 115 -13.17 -14.47 -1.80
N TYR A 116 -12.78 -13.85 -2.90
CA TYR A 116 -12.16 -14.50 -4.05
C TYR A 116 -10.69 -14.83 -3.82
N ILE A 117 -10.25 -16.04 -4.12
CA ILE A 117 -8.85 -16.47 -4.04
C ILE A 117 -8.14 -16.08 -5.34
N ALA A 118 -7.32 -15.04 -5.23
CA ALA A 118 -6.56 -14.48 -6.35
C ALA A 118 -5.23 -15.24 -6.58
N GLU A 119 -4.63 -15.78 -5.50
CA GLU A 119 -3.39 -16.55 -5.56
C GLU A 119 -3.34 -17.60 -4.45
N VAL A 120 -2.66 -18.72 -4.72
CA VAL A 120 -2.41 -19.79 -3.76
C VAL A 120 -0.90 -20.04 -3.72
N PHE A 121 -0.30 -19.71 -2.58
CA PHE A 121 1.13 -19.97 -2.32
C PHE A 121 1.39 -21.45 -2.01
N ASP A 122 2.65 -21.84 -1.95
CA ASP A 122 3.02 -23.16 -1.44
C ASP A 122 2.67 -23.27 0.05
N GLY A 123 2.01 -24.36 0.42
CA GLY A 123 1.59 -24.58 1.80
C GLY A 123 0.16 -25.10 1.95
N PRO A 124 -0.45 -24.89 3.13
CA PRO A 124 -1.62 -25.65 3.56
C PRO A 124 -2.87 -25.49 2.68
N ALA A 125 -3.10 -24.32 2.08
CA ALA A 125 -4.24 -24.15 1.16
C ALA A 125 -4.07 -24.99 -0.11
N ARG A 126 -2.86 -25.01 -0.68
CA ARG A 126 -2.54 -25.82 -1.86
C ARG A 126 -2.67 -27.30 -1.56
N GLU A 127 -2.15 -27.76 -0.41
CA GLU A 127 -2.26 -29.14 0.05
C GLU A 127 -3.72 -29.56 0.26
N ALA A 128 -4.58 -28.66 0.75
CA ALA A 128 -6.02 -28.89 0.89
C ALA A 128 -6.77 -28.86 -0.47
N GLY A 129 -6.08 -28.58 -1.58
CA GLY A 129 -6.65 -28.55 -2.92
C GLY A 129 -7.49 -27.30 -3.20
N ILE A 130 -7.23 -26.20 -2.48
CA ILE A 130 -7.75 -24.88 -2.78
C ILE A 130 -7.07 -24.36 -4.04
N ARG A 131 -7.80 -23.62 -4.88
CA ARG A 131 -7.32 -23.16 -6.19
C ARG A 131 -7.63 -21.69 -6.38
N VAL A 132 -6.84 -21.05 -7.23
CA VAL A 132 -7.19 -19.71 -7.78
C VAL A 132 -8.56 -19.80 -8.44
N GLY A 133 -9.40 -18.82 -8.17
CA GLY A 133 -10.78 -18.79 -8.68
C GLY A 133 -11.83 -19.29 -7.70
N ASP A 134 -11.47 -19.99 -6.63
CA ASP A 134 -12.38 -20.33 -5.55
C ASP A 134 -12.89 -19.06 -4.86
N VAL A 135 -14.14 -19.09 -4.41
CA VAL A 135 -14.75 -18.01 -3.63
C VAL A 135 -15.10 -18.52 -2.25
N ILE A 136 -14.51 -17.98 -1.22
CA ILE A 136 -14.83 -18.29 0.17
C ILE A 136 -16.16 -17.58 0.50
N VAL A 137 -17.19 -18.33 0.87
CA VAL A 137 -18.51 -17.81 1.25
C VAL A 137 -18.74 -17.90 2.76
N LYS A 138 -18.05 -18.84 3.46
CA LYS A 138 -18.07 -18.95 4.92
C LYS A 138 -16.70 -19.34 5.47
N VAL A 139 -16.42 -18.84 6.68
CA VAL A 139 -15.28 -19.25 7.52
C VAL A 139 -15.85 -19.75 8.83
N GLY A 140 -15.67 -21.04 9.14
CA GLY A 140 -16.44 -21.69 10.19
C GLY A 140 -17.95 -21.59 9.91
N GLU A 141 -18.71 -21.08 10.88
CA GLU A 141 -20.16 -20.83 10.74
C GLU A 141 -20.48 -19.41 10.23
N GLN A 142 -19.51 -18.51 10.13
CA GLN A 142 -19.71 -17.11 9.75
C GLN A 142 -19.69 -16.93 8.23
N SER A 143 -20.70 -16.23 7.70
CA SER A 143 -20.72 -15.81 6.31
C SER A 143 -19.76 -14.64 6.10
N VAL A 144 -18.96 -14.70 5.03
CA VAL A 144 -18.06 -13.62 4.60
C VAL A 144 -18.52 -12.93 3.31
N VAL A 145 -19.72 -13.28 2.83
CA VAL A 145 -20.34 -12.61 1.68
C VAL A 145 -20.75 -11.20 2.09
N GLY A 146 -20.20 -10.19 1.40
CA GLY A 146 -20.44 -8.79 1.70
C GLY A 146 -19.75 -8.24 2.97
N ALA A 147 -19.02 -9.09 3.70
CA ALA A 147 -18.22 -8.64 4.85
C ALA A 147 -16.98 -7.84 4.38
N PRO A 148 -16.48 -6.89 5.18
CA PRO A 148 -15.20 -6.26 4.91
C PRO A 148 -14.06 -7.28 4.81
N LEU A 149 -13.11 -7.09 3.88
CA LEU A 149 -12.01 -8.04 3.65
C LEU A 149 -11.19 -8.28 4.94
N GLY A 150 -10.96 -7.25 5.74
CA GLY A 150 -10.24 -7.36 7.02
C GLY A 150 -10.91 -8.29 8.03
N GLU A 151 -12.24 -8.28 8.10
CA GLU A 151 -13.01 -9.21 8.92
C GLU A 151 -12.84 -10.67 8.45
N ALA A 152 -13.01 -10.89 7.16
CA ALA A 152 -12.85 -12.22 6.57
C ALA A 152 -11.41 -12.76 6.75
N THR A 153 -10.40 -11.93 6.54
CA THR A 153 -9.00 -12.32 6.73
C THR A 153 -8.67 -12.62 8.19
N SER A 154 -9.21 -11.84 9.15
CA SER A 154 -9.04 -12.10 10.58
C SER A 154 -9.61 -13.47 11.00
N LEU A 155 -10.71 -13.91 10.40
CA LEU A 155 -11.28 -15.25 10.63
C LEU A 155 -10.44 -16.37 10.02
N ILE A 156 -9.79 -16.10 8.87
CA ILE A 156 -8.92 -17.08 8.19
C ILE A 156 -7.59 -17.21 8.94
N MET A 157 -7.02 -16.12 9.41
CA MET A 157 -5.82 -16.10 10.26
C MET A 157 -6.12 -16.66 11.65
N GLY A 158 -5.09 -16.90 12.46
CA GLY A 158 -5.22 -17.38 13.85
C GLY A 158 -3.97 -18.11 14.32
N GLU A 159 -4.05 -18.79 15.45
CA GLU A 159 -2.92 -19.51 16.08
C GLU A 159 -2.34 -20.60 15.16
N PRO A 160 -1.01 -20.73 15.06
CA PRO A 160 -0.38 -21.77 14.26
C PRO A 160 -0.76 -23.18 14.79
N GLY A 161 -0.99 -24.09 13.85
CA GLY A 161 -1.39 -25.46 14.18
C GLY A 161 -2.89 -25.67 14.37
N THR A 162 -3.70 -24.59 14.49
CA THR A 162 -5.15 -24.69 14.54
C THR A 162 -5.76 -24.92 13.16
N GLU A 163 -6.99 -25.39 13.10
CA GLU A 163 -7.70 -25.65 11.86
C GLU A 163 -8.75 -24.57 11.59
N VAL A 164 -8.94 -24.24 10.32
CA VAL A 164 -10.04 -23.40 9.84
C VAL A 164 -10.87 -24.18 8.82
N LYS A 165 -12.20 -24.17 9.00
CA LYS A 165 -13.14 -24.74 8.03
C LYS A 165 -13.58 -23.63 7.08
N LEU A 166 -13.50 -23.91 5.79
CA LEU A 166 -13.86 -22.98 4.73
C LEU A 166 -14.96 -23.61 3.87
N ARG A 167 -16.01 -22.85 3.61
CA ARG A 167 -16.97 -23.19 2.54
C ARG A 167 -16.65 -22.35 1.34
N LEU A 168 -16.40 -23.00 0.23
CA LEU A 168 -15.95 -22.44 -1.03
C LEU A 168 -17.00 -22.67 -2.12
N VAL A 169 -17.04 -21.78 -3.10
CA VAL A 169 -17.75 -22.00 -4.38
C VAL A 169 -16.70 -22.08 -5.48
N ARG A 170 -16.70 -23.18 -6.24
CA ARG A 170 -15.87 -23.42 -7.43
C ARG A 170 -16.75 -23.84 -8.59
N ASP A 171 -16.73 -23.09 -9.69
CA ASP A 171 -17.53 -23.39 -10.90
C ASP A 171 -19.03 -23.62 -10.60
N GLY A 172 -19.56 -22.88 -9.62
CA GLY A 172 -20.95 -22.97 -9.16
C GLY A 172 -21.24 -24.11 -8.15
N ALA A 173 -20.29 -24.98 -7.85
CA ALA A 173 -20.42 -26.05 -6.86
C ALA A 173 -19.87 -25.64 -5.50
N GLU A 174 -20.58 -25.96 -4.41
CA GLU A 174 -20.10 -25.76 -3.05
C GLU A 174 -19.10 -26.87 -2.69
N LEU A 175 -18.02 -26.47 -2.02
CA LEU A 175 -16.97 -27.35 -1.49
C LEU A 175 -16.69 -26.96 -0.05
N GLU A 176 -16.44 -27.95 0.79
CA GLU A 176 -15.94 -27.72 2.16
C GLU A 176 -14.50 -28.17 2.25
N LYS A 177 -13.65 -27.32 2.86
CA LYS A 177 -12.24 -27.58 3.08
C LYS A 177 -11.85 -27.26 4.52
N THR A 178 -11.13 -28.15 5.16
CA THR A 178 -10.47 -27.88 6.45
C THR A 178 -9.00 -27.68 6.18
N VAL A 179 -8.46 -26.54 6.64
CA VAL A 179 -7.07 -26.17 6.38
C VAL A 179 -6.38 -25.87 7.71
N LYS A 180 -5.20 -26.46 7.91
CA LYS A 180 -4.40 -26.20 9.10
C LYS A 180 -3.63 -24.90 8.93
N ARG A 181 -3.76 -23.97 9.88
CA ARG A 181 -2.99 -22.72 9.87
C ARG A 181 -1.53 -23.00 10.14
N GLN A 182 -0.66 -22.39 9.38
CA GLN A 182 0.78 -22.49 9.51
C GLN A 182 1.42 -21.12 9.38
N GLN A 183 2.66 -21.00 9.80
CA GLN A 183 3.47 -19.84 9.47
C GLN A 183 3.79 -19.86 7.97
N ILE A 184 3.37 -18.84 7.27
CA ILE A 184 3.55 -18.66 5.83
C ILE A 184 4.56 -17.54 5.62
N GLN A 185 5.55 -17.80 4.79
CA GLN A 185 6.43 -16.76 4.26
C GLN A 185 5.94 -16.38 2.86
N VAL A 186 5.51 -15.15 2.70
CA VAL A 186 5.08 -14.64 1.39
C VAL A 186 6.31 -14.27 0.57
N PRO A 187 6.44 -14.76 -0.68
CA PRO A 187 7.49 -14.28 -1.56
C PRO A 187 7.38 -12.78 -1.77
N VAL A 188 8.44 -12.05 -1.45
CA VAL A 188 8.49 -10.59 -1.62
C VAL A 188 9.05 -10.17 -2.96
N VAL A 189 9.72 -11.07 -3.64
CA VAL A 189 10.28 -10.85 -4.97
C VAL A 189 9.73 -11.90 -5.92
N THR A 190 9.14 -11.44 -7.02
CA THR A 190 8.68 -12.32 -8.10
C THR A 190 9.19 -11.79 -9.43
N GLY A 191 9.37 -12.66 -10.42
CA GLY A 191 9.91 -12.25 -11.69
C GLY A 191 9.27 -12.95 -12.88
N LYS A 192 9.29 -12.25 -14.02
CA LYS A 192 8.77 -12.74 -15.31
C LYS A 192 9.67 -12.23 -16.44
N ARG A 193 9.72 -12.97 -17.52
CA ARG A 193 10.44 -12.53 -18.72
C ARG A 193 9.43 -12.38 -19.85
N PHE A 194 9.28 -11.16 -20.33
CA PHE A 194 8.42 -10.84 -21.46
C PHE A 194 9.20 -10.99 -22.78
N GLU A 195 8.47 -11.02 -23.88
CA GLU A 195 9.03 -10.99 -25.22
C GLU A 195 9.94 -9.77 -25.43
N GLY A 196 10.84 -9.85 -26.42
CA GLY A 196 11.80 -8.79 -26.70
C GLY A 196 12.97 -8.71 -25.71
N GLY A 197 13.10 -9.67 -24.78
CA GLY A 197 14.18 -9.69 -23.80
C GLY A 197 13.94 -8.77 -22.60
N VAL A 198 12.67 -8.41 -22.32
CA VAL A 198 12.31 -7.57 -21.17
C VAL A 198 12.16 -8.43 -19.93
N ALA A 199 12.97 -8.15 -18.91
CA ALA A 199 12.85 -8.73 -17.59
C ALA A 199 11.95 -7.84 -16.69
N TYR A 200 11.07 -8.45 -15.93
CA TYR A 200 10.21 -7.79 -14.94
C TYR A 200 10.41 -8.45 -13.59
N VAL A 201 10.71 -7.63 -12.59
CA VAL A 201 10.87 -8.03 -11.19
C VAL A 201 9.95 -7.17 -10.34
N ARG A 202 9.03 -7.79 -9.60
CA ARG A 202 8.20 -7.11 -8.62
C ARG A 202 8.79 -7.33 -7.23
N VAL A 203 8.94 -6.25 -6.48
CA VAL A 203 9.38 -6.26 -5.08
C VAL A 203 8.28 -5.64 -4.24
N THR A 204 7.69 -6.42 -3.36
CA THR A 204 6.55 -5.97 -2.52
C THR A 204 6.97 -5.47 -1.14
N SER A 205 8.20 -5.79 -0.70
CA SER A 205 8.77 -5.32 0.55
C SER A 205 10.30 -5.40 0.50
N PHE A 206 10.99 -4.54 1.23
CA PHE A 206 12.42 -4.60 1.45
C PHE A 206 12.73 -5.42 2.70
N SER A 207 12.42 -6.74 2.66
CA SER A 207 12.82 -7.70 3.70
C SER A 207 14.33 -7.96 3.67
N SER A 208 14.84 -8.64 4.68
CA SER A 208 16.29 -8.87 4.87
C SER A 208 16.97 -9.66 3.75
N ASP A 209 16.21 -10.31 2.88
CA ASP A 209 16.67 -11.20 1.81
C ASP A 209 16.18 -10.77 0.40
N ALA A 210 15.49 -9.64 0.32
CA ALA A 210 14.89 -9.21 -0.95
C ALA A 210 15.93 -8.81 -2.00
N ASP A 211 17.05 -8.24 -1.60
CA ASP A 211 18.18 -7.91 -2.48
C ASP A 211 18.84 -9.16 -3.05
N GLU A 212 19.06 -10.20 -2.24
CA GLU A 212 19.58 -11.49 -2.68
C GLU A 212 18.61 -12.18 -3.66
N GLN A 213 17.29 -12.10 -3.41
CA GLN A 213 16.28 -12.64 -4.31
C GLN A 213 16.26 -11.90 -5.65
N VAL A 214 16.37 -10.56 -5.64
CA VAL A 214 16.48 -9.76 -6.89
C VAL A 214 17.74 -10.13 -7.63
N ALA A 215 18.90 -10.22 -6.97
CA ALA A 215 20.16 -10.61 -7.59
C ALA A 215 20.07 -12.01 -8.24
N ALA A 216 19.50 -12.98 -7.52
CA ALA A 216 19.32 -14.34 -8.03
C ALA A 216 18.40 -14.37 -9.27
N LEU A 217 17.31 -13.59 -9.27
CA LEU A 217 16.43 -13.47 -10.43
C LEU A 217 17.12 -12.80 -11.64
N LEU A 218 17.94 -11.79 -11.42
CA LEU A 218 18.71 -11.15 -12.49
C LEU A 218 19.68 -12.15 -13.12
N GLU A 219 20.40 -12.92 -12.33
CA GLU A 219 21.29 -13.98 -12.82
C GLU A 219 20.51 -15.08 -13.57
N TYR A 220 19.37 -15.49 -13.04
CA TYR A 220 18.48 -16.42 -13.74
C TYR A 220 18.04 -15.86 -15.10
N PHE A 221 17.59 -14.60 -15.20
CA PHE A 221 17.19 -14.01 -16.46
C PHE A 221 18.35 -13.85 -17.44
N LYS A 222 19.55 -13.50 -16.97
CA LYS A 222 20.78 -13.46 -17.79
C LYS A 222 21.09 -14.86 -18.37
N SER A 223 20.89 -15.93 -17.60
CA SER A 223 21.10 -17.31 -18.08
C SER A 223 20.11 -17.73 -19.18
N GLN A 224 18.92 -17.09 -19.22
CA GLN A 224 17.90 -17.34 -20.25
C GLN A 224 18.13 -16.56 -21.57
N GLY A 225 19.16 -15.73 -21.61
CA GLY A 225 19.54 -14.92 -22.77
C GLY A 225 19.69 -13.44 -22.44
N GLU A 226 19.96 -12.63 -23.46
CA GLU A 226 20.18 -11.19 -23.31
C GLU A 226 18.98 -10.47 -22.70
N ILE A 227 19.22 -9.66 -21.67
CA ILE A 227 18.23 -8.72 -21.11
C ILE A 227 18.38 -7.41 -21.90
N LYS A 228 17.30 -6.93 -22.52
CA LYS A 228 17.26 -5.65 -23.26
C LYS A 228 16.67 -4.51 -22.46
N GLY A 229 15.96 -4.81 -21.38
CA GLY A 229 15.42 -3.87 -20.44
C GLY A 229 14.94 -4.58 -19.17
N LEU A 230 15.12 -3.93 -18.03
CA LEU A 230 14.66 -4.42 -16.74
C LEU A 230 13.62 -3.48 -16.18
N ILE A 231 12.49 -4.03 -15.75
CA ILE A 231 11.48 -3.31 -14.96
C ILE A 231 11.57 -3.82 -13.53
N VAL A 232 11.74 -2.90 -12.58
CA VAL A 232 11.62 -3.17 -11.13
C VAL A 232 10.34 -2.50 -10.65
N ASP A 233 9.33 -3.29 -10.31
CA ASP A 233 8.03 -2.80 -9.87
C ASP A 233 7.99 -2.68 -8.35
N LEU A 234 7.97 -1.44 -7.86
CA LEU A 234 7.84 -1.05 -6.45
C LEU A 234 6.45 -0.45 -6.14
N ARG A 235 5.48 -0.59 -7.04
CA ARG A 235 4.12 -0.12 -6.74
C ARG A 235 3.55 -0.88 -5.55
N ASP A 236 2.86 -0.16 -4.68
CA ASP A 236 2.28 -0.66 -3.42
C ASP A 236 3.31 -1.24 -2.42
N ASN A 237 4.60 -0.93 -2.60
CA ASN A 237 5.66 -1.34 -1.70
C ASN A 237 5.91 -0.25 -0.63
N PRO A 238 5.53 -0.47 0.64
CA PRO A 238 5.67 0.54 1.70
C PRO A 238 7.12 0.75 2.16
N GLY A 239 8.08 0.02 1.58
CA GLY A 239 9.49 0.04 1.96
C GLY A 239 9.91 -1.19 2.76
N GLY A 240 10.71 -0.98 3.79
CA GLY A 240 11.30 -2.00 4.64
C GLY A 240 12.67 -1.56 5.13
N LEU A 241 13.66 -2.46 5.09
CA LEU A 241 14.99 -2.23 5.62
C LEU A 241 15.83 -1.32 4.72
N LEU A 242 16.50 -0.34 5.33
CA LEU A 242 17.40 0.57 4.64
C LEU A 242 18.63 -0.16 4.08
N ASP A 243 19.17 -1.13 4.82
CA ASP A 243 20.29 -1.93 4.35
C ASP A 243 19.96 -2.74 3.10
N THR A 244 18.76 -3.31 3.01
CA THR A 244 18.28 -3.99 1.80
C THR A 244 18.19 -3.03 0.61
N ALA A 245 17.70 -1.80 0.80
CA ALA A 245 17.69 -0.78 -0.26
C ALA A 245 19.11 -0.41 -0.70
N LYS A 246 20.06 -0.35 0.24
CA LYS A 246 21.49 -0.11 -0.05
C LYS A 246 22.09 -1.25 -0.89
N GLU A 247 21.85 -2.49 -0.51
CA GLU A 247 22.34 -3.65 -1.25
C GLU A 247 21.68 -3.74 -2.65
N MET A 248 20.38 -3.44 -2.77
CA MET A 248 19.73 -3.32 -4.08
C MET A 248 20.33 -2.20 -4.95
N ALA A 249 20.69 -1.05 -4.37
CA ALA A 249 21.33 0.03 -5.13
C ALA A 249 22.68 -0.41 -5.74
N ARG A 250 23.42 -1.29 -5.05
CA ARG A 250 24.68 -1.88 -5.55
C ARG A 250 24.50 -2.75 -6.80
N LEU A 251 23.29 -3.25 -7.04
CA LEU A 251 22.99 -3.99 -8.27
C LEU A 251 22.96 -3.09 -9.51
N PHE A 252 22.91 -1.76 -9.35
CA PHE A 252 22.72 -0.81 -10.44
C PHE A 252 23.74 0.33 -10.50
N VAL A 253 24.40 0.65 -9.39
CA VAL A 253 25.34 1.76 -9.24
C VAL A 253 26.61 1.27 -8.54
N LYS A 254 27.79 1.63 -9.10
CA LYS A 254 29.07 1.13 -8.62
C LYS A 254 29.39 1.59 -7.19
N GLU A 255 29.21 2.86 -6.91
CA GLU A 255 29.47 3.48 -5.63
C GLU A 255 28.79 4.85 -5.52
N GLY A 256 28.52 5.31 -4.33
CA GLY A 256 27.96 6.64 -4.10
C GLY A 256 27.29 6.81 -2.76
N THR A 257 26.62 7.94 -2.61
CA THR A 257 25.71 8.20 -1.48
C THR A 257 24.35 7.62 -1.81
N LEU A 258 23.76 6.84 -0.88
CA LEU A 258 22.39 6.34 -1.01
C LEU A 258 21.38 7.44 -0.64
N ILE A 259 21.60 8.07 0.49
CA ILE A 259 20.82 9.17 1.06
C ILE A 259 21.73 10.07 1.90
N HIS A 260 21.32 11.31 2.09
CA HIS A 260 21.79 12.18 3.16
C HIS A 260 20.79 12.13 4.29
N THR A 261 21.22 11.98 5.54
CA THR A 261 20.32 12.02 6.71
C THR A 261 20.59 13.27 7.53
N LYS A 262 19.52 13.84 8.10
CA LYS A 262 19.58 14.98 9.01
C LYS A 262 18.92 14.64 10.33
N ASN A 263 19.69 14.60 11.38
CA ASN A 263 19.21 14.41 12.74
C ASN A 263 18.68 15.73 13.33
N ARG A 264 18.17 15.69 14.57
CA ARG A 264 17.65 16.85 15.31
C ARG A 264 18.65 18.01 15.46
N ASN A 265 19.94 17.76 15.30
CA ASN A 265 21.00 18.79 15.39
C ASN A 265 21.34 19.36 14.00
N GLY A 266 20.70 18.90 12.94
CA GLY A 266 20.94 19.33 11.57
C GLY A 266 22.24 18.78 10.95
N LEU A 267 22.88 17.81 11.60
CA LEU A 267 24.07 17.15 11.05
C LEU A 267 23.66 16.32 9.84
N ASP A 268 24.44 16.47 8.76
CA ASP A 268 24.31 15.66 7.55
C ASP A 268 25.22 14.43 7.68
N GLU A 269 24.62 13.25 7.76
CA GLU A 269 25.32 11.98 7.85
C GLU A 269 24.97 11.14 6.61
N PRO A 270 25.81 11.14 5.56
CA PRO A 270 25.52 10.40 4.34
C PRO A 270 25.66 8.89 4.55
N VAL A 271 24.63 8.15 4.14
CA VAL A 271 24.72 6.69 4.00
C VAL A 271 25.30 6.38 2.64
N THR A 272 26.48 5.75 2.61
CA THR A 272 27.21 5.46 1.38
C THR A 272 27.30 3.97 1.10
N PHE A 273 27.58 3.62 -0.14
CA PHE A 273 27.84 2.25 -0.58
C PHE A 273 28.95 2.21 -1.65
N SER A 274 29.57 1.06 -1.81
CA SER A 274 30.61 0.81 -2.82
C SER A 274 30.61 -0.66 -3.23
N GLY A 275 31.38 -0.99 -4.28
CA GLY A 275 31.53 -2.36 -4.78
C GLY A 275 30.29 -2.88 -5.52
N GLY A 276 29.47 -1.98 -6.04
CA GLY A 276 28.34 -2.36 -6.89
C GLY A 276 28.72 -2.51 -8.36
N GLU A 277 27.73 -2.84 -9.18
CA GLU A 277 27.85 -3.04 -10.64
C GLU A 277 26.88 -2.14 -11.39
N VAL A 278 27.23 -1.79 -12.65
CA VAL A 278 26.33 -1.09 -13.55
C VAL A 278 25.78 -2.11 -14.55
N GLN A 279 24.45 -2.15 -14.66
CA GLN A 279 23.83 -3.06 -15.65
C GLN A 279 24.00 -2.52 -17.07
N PRO A 280 24.25 -3.40 -18.07
CA PRO A 280 24.44 -2.98 -19.45
C PRO A 280 23.15 -2.66 -20.22
N PHE A 281 22.01 -2.74 -19.55
CA PHE A 281 20.66 -2.52 -20.11
C PHE A 281 19.93 -1.43 -19.34
N PRO A 282 18.95 -0.76 -19.95
CA PRO A 282 18.13 0.24 -19.27
C PRO A 282 17.27 -0.37 -18.14
N VAL A 283 17.15 0.38 -17.05
CA VAL A 283 16.35 0.00 -15.88
C VAL A 283 15.20 0.98 -15.71
N TYR A 284 14.02 0.44 -15.45
CA TYR A 284 12.79 1.20 -15.24
C TYR A 284 12.20 0.86 -13.86
N MET A 285 11.97 1.87 -13.04
CA MET A 285 11.36 1.72 -11.73
C MET A 285 9.89 2.06 -11.82
N MET A 286 9.00 1.12 -11.57
CA MET A 286 7.57 1.44 -11.46
C MET A 286 7.25 1.85 -10.03
N VAL A 287 6.61 3.00 -9.87
CA VAL A 287 6.26 3.58 -8.56
C VAL A 287 4.85 4.17 -8.56
N ASN A 288 4.23 4.22 -7.38
CA ASN A 288 2.93 4.87 -7.18
C ASN A 288 2.83 5.54 -5.81
N GLY A 289 1.66 6.14 -5.51
CA GLY A 289 1.41 6.82 -4.25
C GLY A 289 1.53 5.97 -2.97
N SER A 290 1.66 4.64 -3.11
CA SER A 290 1.92 3.71 -2.01
C SER A 290 3.38 3.24 -1.94
N SER A 291 4.23 3.63 -2.91
CA SER A 291 5.68 3.41 -2.86
C SER A 291 6.28 4.36 -1.83
N ALA A 292 6.83 3.82 -0.72
CA ALA A 292 7.25 4.64 0.41
C ALA A 292 8.60 4.20 0.99
N SER A 293 9.28 5.10 1.74
CA SER A 293 10.47 4.79 2.55
C SER A 293 11.60 4.17 1.70
N ALA A 294 12.03 2.91 1.98
CA ALA A 294 13.09 2.21 1.24
C ALA A 294 12.82 2.15 -0.29
N SER A 295 11.56 2.10 -0.73
CA SER A 295 11.20 2.24 -2.14
C SER A 295 11.57 3.61 -2.70
N GLU A 296 11.37 4.67 -1.92
CA GLU A 296 11.74 6.04 -2.30
C GLU A 296 13.24 6.26 -2.21
N VAL A 297 13.91 5.65 -1.23
CA VAL A 297 15.38 5.66 -1.12
C VAL A 297 16.00 5.08 -2.37
N LEU A 298 15.62 3.86 -2.76
CA LEU A 298 16.16 3.21 -3.95
C LEU A 298 15.82 4.00 -5.22
N THR A 299 14.55 4.36 -5.41
CA THR A 299 14.10 5.09 -6.60
C THR A 299 14.81 6.43 -6.72
N GLY A 300 14.87 7.22 -5.63
CA GLY A 300 15.51 8.52 -5.62
C GLY A 300 17.01 8.46 -5.90
N ALA A 301 17.70 7.46 -5.36
CA ALA A 301 19.11 7.25 -5.64
C ALA A 301 19.34 6.88 -7.11
N LEU A 302 18.57 5.93 -7.66
CA LEU A 302 18.75 5.52 -9.06
C LEU A 302 18.36 6.62 -10.06
N GLN A 303 17.34 7.45 -9.75
CA GLN A 303 17.04 8.65 -10.55
C GLN A 303 18.19 9.65 -10.53
N ASP A 304 18.75 9.98 -9.35
CA ASP A 304 19.81 10.95 -9.22
C ASP A 304 21.09 10.51 -9.95
N TYR A 305 21.41 9.23 -9.90
CA TYR A 305 22.53 8.65 -10.65
C TYR A 305 22.21 8.41 -12.13
N LYS A 306 20.98 8.68 -12.61
CA LYS A 306 20.51 8.34 -13.96
C LYS A 306 20.69 6.85 -14.28
N ALA A 307 20.67 6.02 -13.27
CA ALA A 307 20.78 4.57 -13.39
C ALA A 307 19.42 3.90 -13.69
N ALA A 308 18.31 4.59 -13.41
CA ALA A 308 16.98 4.13 -13.77
C ALA A 308 16.05 5.31 -14.12
N ILE A 309 14.97 4.99 -14.86
CA ILE A 309 13.87 5.90 -15.20
C ILE A 309 12.66 5.49 -14.38
N ALA A 310 12.11 6.39 -13.59
CA ALA A 310 10.89 6.14 -12.81
C ALA A 310 9.62 6.35 -13.65
N ILE A 311 8.70 5.39 -13.60
CA ILE A 311 7.44 5.39 -14.38
C ILE A 311 6.26 5.16 -13.42
N GLY A 312 5.20 5.91 -13.57
CA GLY A 312 3.96 5.75 -12.80
C GLY A 312 3.44 7.05 -12.23
N THR A 313 3.15 7.08 -10.95
CA THR A 313 2.66 8.28 -10.24
C THR A 313 3.61 8.66 -9.10
N LYS A 314 3.41 9.88 -8.60
CA LYS A 314 4.17 10.42 -7.48
C LYS A 314 4.17 9.48 -6.28
N THR A 315 5.32 9.30 -5.61
CA THR A 315 5.47 8.43 -4.46
C THR A 315 4.86 9.03 -3.18
N TYR A 316 4.82 8.26 -2.10
CA TYR A 316 4.14 8.60 -0.86
C TYR A 316 4.72 9.82 -0.13
N GLY A 317 6.05 9.94 -0.06
CA GLY A 317 6.72 11.01 0.69
C GLY A 317 7.05 10.66 2.14
N LYS A 318 7.43 9.42 2.43
CA LYS A 318 7.95 9.02 3.74
C LYS A 318 9.47 9.20 3.78
N GLY A 319 9.91 10.43 4.01
CA GLY A 319 11.32 10.82 4.05
C GLY A 319 11.92 10.84 5.47
N SER A 320 11.46 9.96 6.37
CA SER A 320 11.93 9.86 7.75
C SER A 320 12.49 8.48 8.09
N VAL A 321 13.49 8.43 8.95
CA VAL A 321 14.13 7.21 9.46
C VAL A 321 13.68 6.99 10.90
N GLN A 322 13.26 5.75 11.19
CA GLN A 322 12.89 5.33 12.54
C GLN A 322 13.88 4.31 13.08
N ASN A 323 14.19 4.45 14.36
CA ASN A 323 14.88 3.42 15.14
C ASN A 323 13.86 2.69 16.03
N VAL A 324 14.02 1.39 16.17
CA VAL A 324 13.30 0.58 17.16
C VAL A 324 14.21 0.38 18.36
N ILE A 325 13.84 0.99 19.49
CA ILE A 325 14.63 1.00 20.72
C ILE A 325 13.92 0.11 21.73
N PRO A 326 14.50 -1.06 22.12
CA PRO A 326 13.94 -1.89 23.17
C PRO A 326 13.87 -1.13 24.50
N LEU A 327 12.84 -1.37 25.29
CA LEU A 327 12.66 -0.79 26.61
C LEU A 327 12.97 -1.80 27.71
N ASP A 328 13.62 -1.36 28.80
CA ASP A 328 14.03 -2.23 29.91
C ASP A 328 12.85 -2.94 30.60
N GLN A 329 11.67 -2.33 30.57
CA GLN A 329 10.44 -2.89 31.14
C GLN A 329 9.62 -3.73 30.14
N GLY A 330 10.20 -4.03 28.97
CA GLY A 330 9.57 -4.78 27.87
C GLY A 330 8.91 -3.87 26.84
N GLY A 331 8.70 -4.46 25.63
CA GLY A 331 8.26 -3.71 24.47
C GLY A 331 9.35 -2.87 23.83
N ALA A 332 8.98 -1.96 22.94
CA ALA A 332 9.93 -1.10 22.24
C ALA A 332 9.29 0.24 21.85
N LEU A 333 10.15 1.25 21.70
CA LEU A 333 9.79 2.53 21.13
C LEU A 333 10.36 2.62 19.70
N LYS A 334 9.48 2.62 18.68
CA LYS A 334 9.86 3.01 17.33
C LYS A 334 9.78 4.54 17.25
N VAL A 335 10.90 5.22 17.08
CA VAL A 335 10.98 6.68 17.13
C VAL A 335 11.64 7.23 15.88
N THR A 336 11.06 8.30 15.31
CA THR A 336 11.68 9.04 14.21
C THR A 336 12.89 9.79 14.74
N VAL A 337 14.06 9.49 14.18
CA VAL A 337 15.35 10.05 14.62
C VAL A 337 15.96 10.99 13.58
N GLU A 338 15.65 10.82 12.30
CA GLU A 338 16.23 11.57 11.19
C GLU A 338 15.20 11.77 10.06
N GLU A 339 15.46 12.80 9.25
CA GLU A 339 14.88 12.95 7.92
C GLU A 339 15.96 12.68 6.87
N TYR A 340 15.57 12.16 5.70
CA TYR A 340 16.52 11.91 4.64
C TYR A 340 16.21 12.69 3.37
N LEU A 341 17.24 12.92 2.59
CA LEU A 341 17.26 13.52 1.27
C LEU A 341 17.86 12.52 0.29
N THR A 342 17.56 12.65 -0.99
CA THR A 342 18.22 11.86 -2.05
C THR A 342 19.72 12.22 -2.18
N PRO A 343 20.54 11.48 -2.94
CA PRO A 343 21.93 11.82 -3.18
C PRO A 343 22.16 13.26 -3.67
N HIS A 344 21.27 13.81 -4.49
CA HIS A 344 21.31 15.20 -4.92
C HIS A 344 20.55 16.15 -3.99
N GLN A 345 20.33 15.73 -2.73
CA GLN A 345 19.69 16.51 -1.66
C GLN A 345 18.25 16.96 -1.98
N ARG A 346 17.52 16.24 -2.82
CA ARG A 346 16.09 16.49 -3.02
C ARG A 346 15.31 16.04 -1.78
N PRO A 347 14.36 16.84 -1.27
CA PRO A 347 13.53 16.47 -0.15
C PRO A 347 12.54 15.37 -0.55
N VAL A 348 12.37 14.38 0.31
CA VAL A 348 11.40 13.29 0.15
C VAL A 348 10.27 13.40 1.17
N ASN A 349 10.59 13.82 2.42
CA ASN A 349 9.62 13.86 3.50
C ASN A 349 8.44 14.79 3.20
N ARG A 350 7.22 14.25 3.21
CA ARG A 350 5.95 14.92 2.88
C ARG A 350 5.88 15.49 1.45
N VAL A 351 6.89 15.21 0.63
CA VAL A 351 6.99 15.69 -0.76
C VAL A 351 6.79 14.55 -1.74
N GLY A 352 7.45 13.40 -1.52
CA GLY A 352 7.51 12.29 -2.46
C GLY A 352 8.42 12.57 -3.66
N LEU A 353 8.62 11.55 -4.50
CA LEU A 353 9.37 11.62 -5.73
C LEU A 353 8.42 11.69 -6.92
N GLU A 354 8.66 12.61 -7.83
CA GLU A 354 7.97 12.64 -9.12
C GLU A 354 8.58 11.57 -10.04
N PRO A 355 7.75 10.80 -10.78
CA PRO A 355 8.26 9.90 -11.80
C PRO A 355 8.81 10.69 -13.01
N ASP A 356 9.78 10.13 -13.72
CA ASP A 356 10.30 10.72 -14.96
C ASP A 356 9.27 10.61 -16.09
N ILE A 357 8.47 9.54 -16.09
CA ILE A 357 7.34 9.30 -16.98
C ILE A 357 6.07 9.15 -16.16
N ALA A 358 5.28 10.21 -16.09
CA ALA A 358 3.99 10.19 -15.40
C ALA A 358 2.95 9.42 -16.23
N VAL A 359 2.26 8.47 -15.58
CA VAL A 359 1.20 7.66 -16.19
C VAL A 359 -0.04 7.75 -15.31
N GLU A 360 -1.15 8.16 -15.89
CA GLU A 360 -2.43 8.21 -15.22
C GLU A 360 -3.36 7.07 -15.70
N GLY A 361 -4.33 6.70 -14.87
CA GLY A 361 -5.37 5.72 -15.22
C GLY A 361 -5.23 4.37 -14.55
N GLY A 362 -4.34 4.27 -13.56
CA GLY A 362 -4.19 3.11 -12.69
C GLY A 362 -3.13 2.12 -13.17
N GLN A 363 -3.08 1.01 -12.46
CA GLN A 363 -1.94 0.09 -12.49
C GLN A 363 -1.72 -0.58 -13.86
N VAL A 364 -2.79 -0.91 -14.61
CA VAL A 364 -2.65 -1.56 -15.93
C VAL A 364 -2.04 -0.62 -16.97
N PRO A 365 -2.47 0.63 -17.16
CA PRO A 365 -1.76 1.60 -17.99
C PRO A 365 -0.31 1.82 -17.61
N GLU A 366 0.01 1.86 -16.31
CA GLU A 366 1.40 1.98 -15.81
C GLU A 366 2.24 0.79 -16.26
N LEU A 367 1.75 -0.45 -16.05
CA LEU A 367 2.44 -1.68 -16.44
C LEU A 367 2.69 -1.74 -17.96
N LEU A 368 1.64 -1.50 -18.75
CA LEU A 368 1.76 -1.54 -20.22
C LEU A 368 2.70 -0.45 -20.74
N THR A 369 2.69 0.73 -20.13
CA THR A 369 3.63 1.81 -20.49
C THR A 369 5.06 1.42 -20.15
N ALA A 370 5.32 0.85 -18.98
CA ALA A 370 6.64 0.39 -18.59
C ALA A 370 7.15 -0.73 -19.51
N LEU A 371 6.31 -1.73 -19.78
CA LEU A 371 6.63 -2.81 -20.71
C LEU A 371 6.95 -2.30 -22.12
N ARG A 372 6.15 -1.37 -22.66
CA ARG A 372 6.38 -0.74 -23.95
C ARG A 372 7.68 0.06 -23.98
N THR A 373 7.95 0.85 -22.93
CA THR A 373 9.17 1.64 -22.80
C THR A 373 10.40 0.74 -22.72
N ALA A 374 10.27 -0.42 -22.08
CA ALA A 374 11.32 -1.42 -22.00
C ALA A 374 11.53 -2.23 -23.29
N GLY A 375 10.61 -2.15 -24.29
CA GLY A 375 10.78 -2.77 -25.59
C GLY A 375 9.74 -3.82 -26.00
N VAL A 376 8.67 -4.03 -25.22
CA VAL A 376 7.56 -4.90 -25.63
C VAL A 376 6.74 -4.19 -26.72
N GLY A 377 6.68 -4.77 -27.91
CA GLY A 377 6.10 -4.13 -29.10
C GLY A 377 4.58 -4.16 -29.15
N SER A 378 3.95 -5.23 -28.71
CA SER A 378 2.51 -5.44 -28.78
C SER A 378 2.00 -6.13 -27.51
N PHE A 379 0.69 -6.01 -27.28
CA PHE A 379 0.06 -6.59 -26.11
C PHE A 379 -1.10 -7.51 -26.46
N SER A 380 -1.18 -8.61 -25.73
CA SER A 380 -2.33 -9.50 -25.67
C SER A 380 -2.76 -9.63 -24.20
N LEU A 381 -3.93 -9.09 -23.91
CA LEU A 381 -4.53 -9.15 -22.59
C LEU A 381 -5.65 -10.18 -22.56
N GLU A 382 -5.69 -10.99 -21.52
CA GLU A 382 -6.83 -11.84 -21.21
C GLU A 382 -7.26 -11.56 -19.77
N LEU A 383 -8.49 -11.07 -19.62
CA LEU A 383 -9.08 -10.78 -18.32
C LEU A 383 -10.23 -11.75 -18.04
N ARG A 384 -10.06 -12.55 -17.00
CA ARG A 384 -11.09 -13.43 -16.45
C ARG A 384 -11.45 -12.94 -15.06
N ARG A 385 -12.63 -12.39 -14.88
CA ARG A 385 -13.08 -11.78 -13.63
C ARG A 385 -12.13 -10.65 -13.19
N ILE A 386 -11.17 -10.91 -12.33
CA ILE A 386 -10.12 -9.97 -11.90
C ILE A 386 -8.70 -10.44 -12.25
N ASN A 387 -8.56 -11.66 -12.74
CA ASN A 387 -7.26 -12.21 -13.11
C ASN A 387 -6.91 -11.76 -14.52
N LEU A 388 -5.88 -10.95 -14.63
CA LEU A 388 -5.35 -10.46 -15.89
C LEU A 388 -4.08 -11.21 -16.26
N THR A 389 -3.99 -11.60 -17.53
CA THR A 389 -2.71 -11.97 -18.15
C THR A 389 -2.34 -10.94 -19.21
N VAL A 390 -1.05 -10.65 -19.29
CA VAL A 390 -0.42 -9.80 -20.31
C VAL A 390 0.60 -10.65 -21.04
N ASN A 391 0.44 -10.83 -22.34
CA ASN A 391 1.29 -11.69 -23.16
C ASN A 391 1.51 -13.09 -22.55
N GLY A 392 0.43 -13.69 -22.01
CA GLY A 392 0.44 -14.99 -21.37
C GLY A 392 0.96 -15.04 -19.93
N HIS A 393 1.46 -13.93 -19.38
CA HIS A 393 1.93 -13.85 -18.00
C HIS A 393 0.84 -13.31 -17.09
N ALA A 394 0.48 -14.05 -16.04
CA ALA A 394 -0.43 -13.55 -15.01
C ALA A 394 0.19 -12.33 -14.33
N VAL A 395 -0.60 -11.27 -14.16
CA VAL A 395 -0.18 -10.05 -13.46
C VAL A 395 -1.15 -9.78 -12.30
N GLU A 396 -0.68 -9.01 -11.31
CA GLU A 396 -1.50 -8.69 -10.13
C GLU A 396 -2.50 -7.57 -10.39
N ASP A 397 -2.24 -6.79 -11.44
CA ASP A 397 -3.07 -5.68 -11.87
C ASP A 397 -4.39 -6.17 -12.49
N SER A 398 -5.43 -5.33 -12.43
CA SER A 398 -6.72 -5.61 -13.05
C SER A 398 -7.45 -4.33 -13.42
N PHE A 399 -8.52 -4.45 -14.20
CA PHE A 399 -9.40 -3.32 -14.51
C PHE A 399 -10.87 -3.79 -14.62
N ARG A 400 -11.77 -2.86 -14.38
CA ARG A 400 -13.21 -3.13 -14.49
C ARG A 400 -13.67 -3.06 -15.94
N VAL A 401 -14.52 -4.00 -16.34
CA VAL A 401 -15.20 -4.04 -17.64
C VAL A 401 -16.68 -3.77 -17.42
N LEU A 402 -17.28 -2.91 -18.24
CA LEU A 402 -18.72 -2.70 -18.23
C LEU A 402 -19.34 -3.40 -19.43
N ARG A 403 -20.41 -4.15 -19.18
CA ARG A 403 -21.18 -4.85 -20.22
C ARG A 403 -22.63 -4.39 -20.14
N GLU A 404 -23.08 -3.70 -21.16
CA GLU A 404 -24.41 -3.10 -21.17
C GLU A 404 -24.94 -2.97 -22.59
N GLY A 405 -26.21 -3.36 -22.83
CA GLY A 405 -26.83 -3.24 -24.13
C GLY A 405 -26.15 -4.03 -25.26
N GLY A 406 -25.48 -5.15 -24.92
CA GLY A 406 -24.71 -5.94 -25.88
C GLY A 406 -23.37 -5.32 -26.27
N GLN A 407 -22.97 -4.25 -25.61
CA GLN A 407 -21.67 -3.56 -25.81
C GLN A 407 -20.72 -3.84 -24.65
N THR A 408 -19.43 -3.96 -24.96
CA THR A 408 -18.34 -4.08 -23.99
C THR A 408 -17.55 -2.79 -23.95
N TYR A 409 -17.37 -2.27 -22.73
CA TYR A 409 -16.62 -1.01 -22.49
C TYR A 409 -15.44 -1.28 -21.54
N VAL A 410 -14.31 -0.70 -21.87
CA VAL A 410 -13.08 -0.75 -21.06
C VAL A 410 -12.62 0.67 -20.70
N PRO A 411 -11.84 0.87 -19.63
CA PRO A 411 -11.28 2.18 -19.33
C PRO A 411 -10.48 2.73 -20.52
N ALA A 412 -10.74 3.98 -20.91
CA ALA A 412 -10.12 4.63 -22.07
C ALA A 412 -8.57 4.58 -22.01
N ARG A 413 -8.00 4.75 -20.82
CA ARG A 413 -6.55 4.72 -20.61
C ARG A 413 -5.97 3.31 -20.75
N VAL A 414 -6.72 2.25 -20.39
CA VAL A 414 -6.31 0.86 -20.64
C VAL A 414 -6.26 0.60 -22.15
N LEU A 415 -7.32 0.96 -22.87
CA LEU A 415 -7.34 0.80 -24.33
C LEU A 415 -6.20 1.58 -24.99
N ALA A 416 -5.99 2.81 -24.56
CA ALA A 416 -4.90 3.64 -25.08
C ALA A 416 -3.52 3.00 -24.83
N ALA A 417 -3.29 2.46 -23.63
CA ALA A 417 -2.03 1.79 -23.30
C ALA A 417 -1.81 0.54 -24.15
N VAL A 418 -2.86 -0.25 -24.40
CA VAL A 418 -2.80 -1.41 -25.32
C VAL A 418 -2.41 -0.98 -26.73
N LEU A 419 -3.01 0.08 -27.25
CA LEU A 419 -2.79 0.58 -28.61
C LEU A 419 -1.54 1.47 -28.78
N GLY A 420 -0.84 1.81 -27.68
CA GLY A 420 0.20 2.85 -27.72
C GLY A 420 -0.35 4.24 -28.10
N ALA A 421 -1.64 4.47 -27.85
CA ALA A 421 -2.34 5.70 -28.17
C ALA A 421 -2.13 6.77 -27.08
N LYS A 422 -2.18 8.04 -27.47
CA LYS A 422 -2.27 9.18 -26.54
C LYS A 422 -3.72 9.40 -26.16
N VAL A 423 -3.93 9.72 -24.89
CA VAL A 423 -5.24 10.16 -24.37
C VAL A 423 -5.17 11.64 -24.07
N ALA A 424 -6.12 12.39 -24.60
CA ALA A 424 -6.32 13.80 -24.26
C ALA A 424 -7.76 13.98 -23.74
N TRP A 425 -7.91 14.76 -22.68
CA TRP A 425 -9.19 15.15 -22.15
C TRP A 425 -9.49 16.60 -22.55
N ASP A 426 -10.63 16.81 -23.18
CA ASP A 426 -11.16 18.16 -23.46
C ASP A 426 -12.18 18.51 -22.38
N ALA A 427 -11.80 19.41 -21.47
CA ALA A 427 -12.65 19.83 -20.36
C ALA A 427 -13.86 20.66 -20.82
N VAL A 428 -13.78 21.34 -21.98
CA VAL A 428 -14.88 22.18 -22.51
C VAL A 428 -16.01 21.31 -23.05
N THR A 429 -15.65 20.29 -23.80
CA THR A 429 -16.62 19.34 -24.38
C THR A 429 -16.83 18.11 -23.50
N SER A 430 -16.09 17.99 -22.41
CA SER A 430 -16.05 16.80 -21.52
C SER A 430 -15.84 15.50 -22.32
N SER A 431 -14.98 15.55 -23.34
CA SER A 431 -14.73 14.42 -24.23
C SER A 431 -13.33 13.85 -24.08
N ALA A 432 -13.20 12.54 -24.29
CA ALA A 432 -11.91 11.85 -24.33
C ALA A 432 -11.49 11.63 -25.79
N LYS A 433 -10.31 12.11 -26.17
CA LYS A 433 -9.71 11.82 -27.48
C LYS A 433 -8.64 10.78 -27.33
N LEU A 434 -8.76 9.67 -28.06
CA LEU A 434 -7.71 8.66 -28.24
C LEU A 434 -7.10 8.86 -29.63
N GLN A 435 -5.76 8.89 -29.69
CA GLN A 435 -5.02 9.08 -30.94
C GLN A 435 -3.78 8.20 -30.98
N SER A 436 -3.68 7.34 -31.99
CA SER A 436 -2.49 6.54 -32.31
C SER A 436 -2.03 6.84 -33.76
N GLN A 437 -1.02 6.10 -34.20
CA GLN A 437 -0.60 6.14 -35.62
C GLN A 437 -1.69 5.57 -36.54
N ASP A 438 -2.48 4.62 -36.07
CA ASP A 438 -3.50 3.92 -36.85
C ASP A 438 -4.81 4.69 -36.98
N GLY A 439 -5.09 5.63 -36.08
CA GLY A 439 -6.37 6.34 -36.08
C GLY A 439 -6.57 7.29 -34.90
N SER A 440 -7.70 7.96 -34.93
CA SER A 440 -8.12 8.87 -33.86
C SER A 440 -9.63 8.81 -33.68
N ILE A 441 -10.09 8.79 -32.44
CA ILE A 441 -11.51 8.85 -32.07
C ILE A 441 -11.73 9.81 -30.93
N VAL A 442 -12.89 10.50 -30.96
CA VAL A 442 -13.34 11.37 -29.85
C VAL A 442 -14.61 10.76 -29.25
N TYR A 443 -14.57 10.51 -27.98
CA TYR A 443 -15.67 9.99 -27.21
C TYR A 443 -16.36 11.11 -26.43
N ALA A 444 -17.57 11.49 -26.86
CA ALA A 444 -18.38 12.46 -26.16
C ALA A 444 -19.12 11.83 -24.97
N PRO A 445 -19.35 12.56 -23.86
CA PRO A 445 -19.91 12.00 -22.62
C PRO A 445 -21.34 11.50 -22.75
N SER A 446 -22.09 11.97 -23.73
CA SER A 446 -23.49 11.58 -24.00
C SER A 446 -23.64 10.65 -25.20
N GLY A 447 -22.54 10.15 -25.78
CA GLY A 447 -22.57 9.26 -26.93
C GLY A 447 -22.76 7.79 -26.53
N THR A 448 -23.22 6.97 -27.47
CA THR A 448 -23.33 5.51 -27.30
C THR A 448 -21.98 4.81 -27.17
N GLY A 449 -20.89 5.51 -27.50
CA GLY A 449 -19.52 4.97 -27.51
C GLY A 449 -18.75 5.14 -26.22
N SER A 450 -19.25 5.88 -25.24
CA SER A 450 -18.56 6.09 -23.97
C SER A 450 -19.50 6.19 -22.78
N LYS A 451 -18.96 5.92 -21.59
CA LYS A 451 -19.65 6.01 -20.30
C LYS A 451 -18.70 6.61 -19.27
N LEU A 452 -19.21 7.47 -18.44
CA LEU A 452 -18.49 7.96 -17.24
C LEU A 452 -19.05 7.23 -16.03
N GLN A 453 -18.21 6.47 -15.35
CA GLN A 453 -18.58 5.79 -14.11
C GLN A 453 -17.45 5.91 -13.09
N ASP A 454 -17.79 6.32 -11.87
CA ASP A 454 -16.84 6.49 -10.75
C ASP A 454 -15.60 7.32 -11.12
N GLY A 455 -15.79 8.40 -11.92
CA GLY A 455 -14.72 9.27 -12.41
C GLY A 455 -13.85 8.68 -13.54
N VAL A 456 -14.16 7.47 -14.01
CA VAL A 456 -13.44 6.79 -15.09
C VAL A 456 -14.26 6.83 -16.38
N THR A 457 -13.63 7.25 -17.47
CA THR A 457 -14.22 7.17 -18.81
C THR A 457 -14.00 5.77 -19.39
N TYR A 458 -15.08 5.09 -19.65
CA TYR A 458 -15.12 3.80 -20.36
C TYR A 458 -15.47 4.01 -21.81
N VAL A 459 -14.85 3.27 -22.71
CA VAL A 459 -15.03 3.38 -24.16
C VAL A 459 -15.43 2.05 -24.79
N SER A 460 -16.33 2.10 -25.78
CA SER A 460 -16.84 0.91 -26.50
C SER A 460 -15.74 0.31 -27.34
N LEU A 461 -15.50 -0.99 -27.18
CA LEU A 461 -14.54 -1.75 -27.98
C LEU A 461 -15.00 -1.92 -29.43
N SER A 462 -16.30 -2.13 -29.66
CA SER A 462 -16.83 -2.23 -31.01
C SER A 462 -16.62 -0.96 -31.81
N GLN A 463 -16.91 0.21 -31.19
CA GLN A 463 -16.67 1.50 -31.83
C GLN A 463 -15.18 1.78 -32.01
N ALA A 464 -14.33 1.45 -31.03
CA ALA A 464 -12.88 1.62 -31.17
C ALA A 464 -12.30 0.80 -32.34
N ALA A 465 -12.78 -0.41 -32.56
CA ALA A 465 -12.32 -1.30 -33.62
C ALA A 465 -12.60 -0.76 -35.05
N GLU A 466 -13.55 0.18 -35.20
CA GLU A 466 -13.81 0.85 -36.47
C GLU A 466 -12.69 1.85 -36.84
N PHE A 467 -11.99 2.39 -35.82
CA PHE A 467 -10.97 3.43 -35.98
C PHE A 467 -9.54 2.92 -35.84
N PHE A 468 -9.31 1.88 -35.04
CA PHE A 468 -7.98 1.32 -34.76
C PHE A 468 -7.88 -0.09 -35.38
N ARG A 469 -7.19 -0.19 -36.52
CA ARG A 469 -7.06 -1.46 -37.26
C ARG A 469 -6.23 -2.51 -36.53
N SER A 470 -5.30 -2.09 -35.66
CA SER A 470 -4.52 -2.99 -34.82
C SER A 470 -5.31 -3.59 -33.68
N LEU A 471 -6.46 -2.99 -33.29
CA LEU A 471 -7.27 -3.49 -32.20
C LEU A 471 -7.93 -4.83 -32.55
N THR A 472 -7.60 -5.84 -31.77
CA THR A 472 -8.29 -7.12 -31.75
C THR A 472 -8.99 -7.33 -30.41
N TRP A 473 -10.22 -7.84 -30.43
CA TRP A 473 -10.91 -8.09 -29.18
C TRP A 473 -12.01 -9.17 -29.31
N SER A 474 -12.29 -9.83 -28.20
CA SER A 474 -13.48 -10.69 -28.05
C SER A 474 -13.90 -10.70 -26.58
N ASP A 475 -15.19 -10.86 -26.36
CA ASP A 475 -15.77 -10.96 -25.02
C ASP A 475 -16.93 -11.96 -25.05
N ASP A 476 -16.81 -13.06 -24.30
CA ASP A 476 -17.84 -14.08 -24.15
C ASP A 476 -18.68 -13.91 -22.87
N GLY A 477 -18.52 -12.77 -22.18
CA GLY A 477 -19.17 -12.46 -20.91
C GLY A 477 -18.39 -12.94 -19.67
N GLN A 478 -17.49 -13.91 -19.83
CA GLN A 478 -16.62 -14.42 -18.77
C GLN A 478 -15.16 -14.00 -18.96
N VAL A 479 -14.72 -14.01 -20.21
CA VAL A 479 -13.32 -13.70 -20.59
C VAL A 479 -13.33 -12.60 -21.64
N LEU A 480 -12.68 -11.49 -21.28
CA LEU A 480 -12.34 -10.45 -22.24
C LEU A 480 -10.92 -10.71 -22.76
N LYS A 481 -10.76 -10.75 -24.08
CA LYS A 481 -9.47 -10.72 -24.77
C LYS A 481 -9.33 -9.40 -25.50
N LEU A 482 -8.16 -8.78 -25.39
CA LEU A 482 -7.88 -7.48 -25.95
C LEU A 482 -6.42 -7.45 -26.45
N GLY A 483 -6.19 -7.06 -27.70
CA GLY A 483 -4.86 -6.97 -28.30
C GLY A 483 -4.65 -5.73 -29.15
N GLY A 484 -3.37 -5.29 -29.26
CA GLY A 484 -2.99 -4.13 -30.06
C GLY A 484 -1.48 -3.90 -30.12
#